data_880327198e653faff5e16905e6ea71a1
#
_entry.id   880327198e653faff5e16905e6ea71a1
#
_cell.length_a   1.000
_cell.length_b   1.000
_cell.length_c   1.000
_cell.angle_alpha   90.00
_cell.angle_beta   90.00
_cell.angle_gamma   90.00
#
_symmetry.space_group_name_H-M   'P 1'
#
loop_
_entity.id
_entity.type
_entity.pdbx_description
1 polymer ?
#
loop_
_entity_poly.entity_id
_entity_poly.type
_entity_poly.pdbx_seq_one_letter_code
_entity_poly.pdbx_strand_id
1 'polypeptide(L)'
;MARRSAALNDRKIFTYEEAAALLPQARRITAEAVAEVDSLPESEEAAADSERIITDWAGAIIELGIEVKGVWLIDFDNGSGYYCWQHPEPSLQYFHGYEEGFGGRVKLQ
;
A
#
# COMPACT_ATOMS: atom_id res chain seq x y z
N MET A 1 -17.87 2.49 -25.36
CA MET A 1 -17.33 1.70 -24.54
C MET A 1 -17.65 1.80 -23.15
N ALA A 2 -18.45 0.96 -22.77
CA ALA A 2 -18.89 0.93 -21.43
C ALA A 2 -17.76 0.72 -20.45
N ARG A 3 -16.73 0.04 -20.90
CA ARG A 3 -15.71 -0.23 -19.99
C ARG A 3 -14.96 0.95 -19.54
N ARG A 4 -15.02 1.98 -20.31
CA ARG A 4 -14.34 3.14 -19.94
C ARG A 4 -14.93 3.75 -18.71
N SER A 5 -16.27 3.84 -18.64
CA SER A 5 -16.93 4.33 -17.46
C SER A 5 -16.67 3.44 -16.27
N ALA A 6 -16.67 2.16 -16.50
CA ALA A 6 -16.42 1.24 -15.43
C ALA A 6 -15.04 1.46 -14.84
N ALA A 7 -14.07 1.73 -15.70
CA ALA A 7 -12.73 1.95 -15.20
C ALA A 7 -12.64 3.19 -14.34
N LEU A 8 -13.36 4.25 -14.70
CA LEU A 8 -13.33 5.46 -13.92
C LEU A 8 -13.95 5.27 -12.55
N ASN A 9 -14.95 4.41 -12.47
CA ASN A 9 -15.63 4.18 -11.22
C ASN A 9 -15.19 2.91 -10.55
N ASP A 10 -14.18 2.29 -11.12
CA ASP A 10 -13.83 0.96 -10.72
C ASP A 10 -12.84 0.96 -9.60
N ARG A 11 -13.28 1.36 -8.43
CA ARG A 11 -12.44 1.24 -7.26
C ARG A 11 -12.42 -0.21 -6.86
N LYS A 12 -11.24 -0.66 -6.47
CA LYS A 12 -11.12 -2.01 -5.95
C LYS A 12 -11.58 -2.00 -4.51
N ILE A 13 -12.55 -2.82 -4.21
CA ILE A 13 -13.08 -2.97 -2.86
C ILE A 13 -12.71 -4.37 -2.39
N PHE A 14 -12.13 -4.47 -1.20
CA PHE A 14 -11.66 -5.74 -0.65
C PHE A 14 -12.48 -6.15 0.55
N THR A 15 -12.83 -7.44 0.63
CA THR A 15 -13.21 -8.00 1.91
C THR A 15 -11.94 -8.18 2.73
N TYR A 16 -12.08 -8.41 4.03
CA TYR A 16 -10.92 -8.68 4.85
C TYR A 16 -10.14 -9.89 4.34
N GLU A 17 -10.87 -10.95 3.96
CA GLU A 17 -10.22 -12.16 3.45
C GLU A 17 -9.44 -11.89 2.18
N GLU A 18 -9.99 -11.08 1.30
CA GLU A 18 -9.30 -10.74 0.06
C GLU A 18 -8.05 -9.93 0.34
N ALA A 19 -8.17 -8.94 1.22
CA ALA A 19 -7.04 -8.10 1.57
C ALA A 19 -5.95 -8.92 2.26
N ALA A 20 -6.35 -9.76 3.20
CA ALA A 20 -5.39 -10.61 3.92
C ALA A 20 -4.70 -11.59 2.98
N ALA A 21 -5.42 -12.09 1.99
CA ALA A 21 -4.82 -13.02 1.02
C ALA A 21 -3.82 -12.33 0.11
N LEU A 22 -4.03 -11.05 -0.17
CA LEU A 22 -3.14 -10.30 -1.05
C LEU A 22 -1.95 -9.73 -0.28
N LEU A 23 -2.08 -9.56 1.02
CA LEU A 23 -1.04 -8.92 1.82
C LEU A 23 0.34 -9.55 1.68
N PRO A 24 0.48 -10.90 1.65
CA PRO A 24 1.82 -11.47 1.51
C PRO A 24 2.57 -10.98 0.29
N GLN A 25 1.86 -10.80 -0.83
CA GLN A 25 2.50 -10.28 -2.03
C GLN A 25 2.92 -8.82 -1.83
N ALA A 26 2.05 -8.01 -1.25
CA ALA A 26 2.37 -6.61 -0.98
C ALA A 26 3.53 -6.50 0.00
N ARG A 27 3.58 -7.38 1.00
CA ARG A 27 4.68 -7.39 1.96
C ARG A 27 6.00 -7.74 1.29
N ARG A 28 5.98 -8.71 0.38
CA ARG A 28 7.20 -9.10 -0.31
C ARG A 28 7.72 -7.96 -1.18
N ILE A 29 6.82 -7.35 -1.96
CA ILE A 29 7.19 -6.24 -2.82
C ILE A 29 7.79 -5.11 -1.96
N THR A 30 7.18 -4.84 -0.81
CA THR A 30 7.64 -3.77 0.06
C THR A 30 8.99 -4.12 0.69
N ALA A 31 9.15 -5.35 1.16
CA ALA A 31 10.42 -5.75 1.78
C ALA A 31 11.57 -5.65 0.78
N GLU A 32 11.33 -6.00 -0.47
CA GLU A 32 12.35 -5.89 -1.51
C GLU A 32 12.73 -4.44 -1.76
N ALA A 33 11.74 -3.55 -1.82
CA ALA A 33 12.00 -2.14 -2.03
C ALA A 33 12.74 -1.52 -0.86
N VAL A 34 12.34 -1.88 0.37
CA VAL A 34 13.02 -1.40 1.57
C VAL A 34 14.48 -1.84 1.55
N ALA A 35 14.74 -3.10 1.21
CA ALA A 35 16.11 -3.59 1.16
C ALA A 35 16.94 -2.86 0.11
N GLU A 36 16.32 -2.53 -1.03
CA GLU A 36 17.03 -1.76 -2.04
C GLU A 36 17.41 -0.38 -1.53
N VAL A 37 16.45 0.30 -0.89
CA VAL A 37 16.74 1.63 -0.36
C VAL A 37 17.83 1.56 0.70
N ASP A 38 17.74 0.56 1.58
CA ASP A 38 18.70 0.42 2.67
C ASP A 38 20.10 0.09 2.17
N SER A 39 20.22 -0.46 0.97
CA SER A 39 21.53 -0.80 0.43
C SER A 39 22.19 0.34 -0.32
N LEU A 40 21.52 1.48 -0.48
CA LEU A 40 22.10 2.59 -1.21
C LEU A 40 23.20 3.27 -0.38
N PRO A 41 24.28 3.73 -1.03
CA PRO A 41 25.29 4.47 -0.30
C PRO A 41 24.77 5.86 0.05
N GLU A 42 25.41 6.50 1.00
CA GLU A 42 25.04 7.86 1.34
C GLU A 42 25.69 8.81 0.36
N SER A 43 24.89 9.36 -0.55
CA SER A 43 25.39 10.26 -1.56
C SER A 43 24.19 11.03 -2.11
N GLU A 44 24.47 12.02 -2.93
CA GLU A 44 23.39 12.78 -3.55
C GLU A 44 22.64 11.93 -4.56
N GLU A 45 23.36 11.06 -5.25
CA GLU A 45 22.71 10.17 -6.21
C GLU A 45 21.77 9.21 -5.51
N ALA A 46 22.09 8.85 -4.27
CA ALA A 46 21.23 7.92 -3.54
C ALA A 46 19.85 8.50 -3.28
N ALA A 47 19.75 9.81 -3.14
CA ALA A 47 18.43 10.41 -2.92
C ALA A 47 17.54 10.22 -4.15
N ALA A 48 18.08 10.41 -5.35
CA ALA A 48 17.34 10.20 -6.57
C ALA A 48 17.01 8.73 -6.77
N ASP A 49 17.95 7.84 -6.44
CA ASP A 49 17.71 6.40 -6.54
C ASP A 49 16.62 5.96 -5.57
N SER A 50 16.64 6.48 -4.36
CA SER A 50 15.63 6.15 -3.37
C SER A 50 14.25 6.57 -3.85
N GLU A 51 14.16 7.77 -4.42
CA GLU A 51 12.89 8.25 -4.92
C GLU A 51 12.37 7.36 -6.04
N ARG A 52 13.24 6.93 -6.93
CA ARG A 52 12.84 6.05 -8.03
C ARG A 52 12.35 4.72 -7.51
N ILE A 53 13.07 4.14 -6.54
CA ILE A 53 12.68 2.86 -5.96
C ILE A 53 11.31 2.98 -5.30
N ILE A 54 11.07 4.05 -4.55
CA ILE A 54 9.79 4.25 -3.86
C ILE A 54 8.67 4.47 -4.88
N THR A 55 8.94 5.22 -5.94
CA THR A 55 7.96 5.44 -7.00
C THR A 55 7.60 4.12 -7.69
N ASP A 56 8.59 3.30 -7.99
CA ASP A 56 8.34 2.01 -8.62
C ASP A 56 7.56 1.08 -7.68
N TRP A 57 7.91 1.09 -6.40
CA TRP A 57 7.18 0.33 -5.40
C TRP A 57 5.72 0.76 -5.37
N ALA A 58 5.48 2.08 -5.33
CA ALA A 58 4.11 2.59 -5.26
C ALA A 58 3.31 2.14 -6.48
N GLY A 59 3.94 2.18 -7.67
CA GLY A 59 3.27 1.73 -8.89
C GLY A 59 2.88 0.28 -8.83
N ALA A 60 3.78 -0.57 -8.31
CA ALA A 60 3.49 -1.99 -8.20
C ALA A 60 2.33 -2.25 -7.23
N ILE A 61 2.29 -1.53 -6.12
CA ILE A 61 1.21 -1.67 -5.16
C ILE A 61 -0.11 -1.21 -5.76
N ILE A 62 -0.08 -0.08 -6.46
CA ILE A 62 -1.28 0.47 -7.08
C ILE A 62 -1.86 -0.49 -8.12
N GLU A 63 -0.99 -1.19 -8.84
CA GLU A 63 -1.45 -2.16 -9.82
C GLU A 63 -2.22 -3.31 -9.19
N LEU A 64 -2.01 -3.57 -7.91
CA LEU A 64 -2.76 -4.59 -7.21
C LEU A 64 -4.13 -4.08 -6.74
N GLY A 65 -4.43 -2.81 -6.98
CA GLY A 65 -5.67 -2.21 -6.54
C GLY A 65 -5.61 -1.65 -5.13
N ILE A 66 -4.42 -1.56 -4.56
CA ILE A 66 -4.21 -1.09 -3.20
C ILE A 66 -3.80 0.38 -3.26
N GLU A 67 -4.19 1.17 -2.28
CA GLU A 67 -3.87 2.59 -2.26
C GLU A 67 -2.60 2.85 -1.46
N VAL A 68 -1.75 3.71 -1.98
CA VAL A 68 -0.51 4.09 -1.29
C VAL A 68 -0.79 5.40 -0.56
N LYS A 69 -0.58 5.41 0.75
CA LYS A 69 -0.87 6.59 1.56
C LYS A 69 0.39 7.26 2.09
N GLY A 70 1.51 6.60 2.00
CA GLY A 70 2.79 7.15 2.42
C GLY A 70 3.86 6.13 2.10
N VAL A 71 5.11 6.44 2.46
CA VAL A 71 6.21 5.52 2.20
C VAL A 71 6.02 4.29 3.07
N TRP A 72 5.90 3.15 2.43
CA TRP A 72 5.70 1.83 3.04
C TRP A 72 4.37 1.72 3.79
N LEU A 73 3.39 2.59 3.43
CA LEU A 73 2.10 2.64 4.09
C LEU A 73 1.00 2.47 3.04
N ILE A 74 0.17 1.45 3.19
CA ILE A 74 -0.83 1.12 2.19
C ILE A 74 -2.18 0.85 2.84
N ASP A 75 -3.24 1.09 2.07
CA ASP A 75 -4.61 0.94 2.52
C ASP A 75 -5.40 0.13 1.52
N PHE A 76 -6.19 -0.80 2.05
CA PHE A 76 -7.12 -1.61 1.25
C PHE A 76 -8.52 -1.09 1.48
N ASP A 77 -9.13 -0.53 0.45
CA ASP A 77 -10.48 0.03 0.54
C ASP A 77 -11.48 -1.11 0.75
N ASN A 78 -12.30 -1.02 1.81
CA ASN A 78 -13.28 -2.06 2.05
C ASN A 78 -14.73 -1.58 1.85
N GLY A 79 -14.90 -0.39 1.29
CA GLY A 79 -16.24 0.15 1.04
C GLY A 79 -16.77 1.05 2.15
N SER A 80 -16.20 0.95 3.35
CA SER A 80 -16.57 1.79 4.48
C SER A 80 -15.38 2.48 5.09
N GLY A 81 -14.21 2.13 4.66
CA GLY A 81 -12.95 2.67 5.17
C GLY A 81 -11.84 1.80 4.64
N TYR A 82 -10.75 1.73 5.37
CA TYR A 82 -9.56 1.05 4.90
C TYR A 82 -9.00 0.07 5.92
N TYR A 83 -8.60 -1.11 5.45
CA TYR A 83 -7.68 -1.93 6.21
C TYR A 83 -6.29 -1.37 5.95
N CYS A 84 -5.56 -1.07 6.99
CA CYS A 84 -4.30 -0.33 6.90
C CYS A 84 -3.12 -1.18 7.31
N TRP A 85 -2.08 -1.15 6.51
CA TRP A 85 -0.84 -1.89 6.80
C TRP A 85 0.36 -0.98 6.58
N GLN A 86 1.30 -1.03 7.50
CA GLN A 86 2.57 -0.34 7.36
C GLN A 86 3.70 -1.32 7.61
N HIS A 87 4.70 -1.29 6.74
CA HIS A 87 5.89 -2.11 6.91
C HIS A 87 6.55 -1.74 8.23
N PRO A 88 6.95 -2.69 9.06
CA PRO A 88 6.98 -4.13 8.85
C PRO A 88 5.93 -4.91 9.66
N GLU A 89 4.73 -4.38 9.78
CA GLU A 89 3.69 -5.07 10.54
C GLU A 89 3.52 -6.51 10.01
N PRO A 90 3.35 -7.49 10.89
CA PRO A 90 3.35 -8.88 10.46
C PRO A 90 2.08 -9.33 9.74
N SER A 91 0.97 -8.61 9.95
CA SER A 91 -0.29 -9.01 9.35
C SER A 91 -1.19 -7.79 9.24
N LEU A 92 -2.37 -7.99 8.68
CA LEU A 92 -3.33 -6.92 8.47
C LEU A 92 -4.16 -6.78 9.74
N GLN A 93 -3.82 -5.81 10.57
CA GLN A 93 -4.35 -5.71 11.92
C GLN A 93 -5.12 -4.44 12.22
N TYR A 94 -5.17 -3.48 11.29
CA TYR A 94 -5.71 -2.17 11.60
C TYR A 94 -6.72 -1.70 10.57
N PHE A 95 -7.62 -0.84 11.03
CA PHE A 95 -8.66 -0.25 10.20
C PHE A 95 -8.75 1.25 10.54
N HIS A 96 -9.06 2.08 9.55
CA HIS A 96 -9.44 3.47 9.81
C HIS A 96 -10.49 3.89 8.79
N GLY A 97 -11.26 4.92 9.12
CA GLY A 97 -12.26 5.43 8.21
C GLY A 97 -11.65 6.22 7.08
N TYR A 98 -12.47 6.54 6.10
CA TYR A 98 -11.97 7.25 4.92
C TYR A 98 -11.36 8.60 5.26
N GLU A 99 -11.88 9.26 6.26
CA GLU A 99 -11.41 10.59 6.61
C GLU A 99 -10.39 10.60 7.71
N GLU A 100 -10.01 9.43 8.20
CA GLU A 100 -9.00 9.31 9.22
C GLU A 100 -7.73 8.79 8.59
N GLY A 101 -6.61 9.24 9.09
CA GLY A 101 -5.34 8.78 8.58
C GLY A 101 -4.75 7.73 9.49
N PHE A 102 -3.44 7.54 9.33
CA PHE A 102 -2.70 6.55 10.09
C PHE A 102 -2.92 6.69 11.59
N GLY A 103 -2.98 7.92 12.09
CA GLY A 103 -3.16 8.13 13.53
C GLY A 103 -4.52 7.73 14.03
N GLY A 104 -5.50 7.56 13.15
CA GLY A 104 -6.83 7.14 13.54
C GLY A 104 -7.07 5.65 13.46
N ARG A 105 -6.01 4.86 13.26
CA ARG A 105 -6.17 3.41 13.11
C ARG A 105 -6.65 2.78 14.40
N VAL A 106 -7.55 1.80 14.26
CA VAL A 106 -7.97 0.99 15.39
C VAL A 106 -7.63 -0.45 15.06
N LYS A 107 -7.27 -1.20 16.07
CA LYS A 107 -6.87 -2.57 15.87
C LYS A 107 -8.10 -3.45 15.66
N LEU A 108 -8.00 -4.34 14.68
CA LEU A 108 -9.07 -5.29 14.41
C LEU A 108 -9.09 -6.37 15.49
N GLN A 109 -10.28 -6.86 15.76
CA GLN A 109 -10.47 -7.89 16.77
C GLN A 109 -10.10 -9.28 16.27
#